data_66a1ca145345790166638506304b4c0a
#
_entry.id   66a1ca145345790166638506304b4c0a
#
_cell.length_a   1.000
_cell.length_b   1.000
_cell.length_c   1.000
_cell.angle_alpha   90.00
_cell.angle_beta   90.00
_cell.angle_gamma   90.00
#
_symmetry.space_group_name_H-M   'P 1'
#
loop_
_entity.id
_entity.type
_entity.pdbx_description
1 polymer ?
#
loop_
_entity_poly.entity_id
_entity_poly.type
_entity_poly.pdbx_seq_one_letter_code
_entity_poly.pdbx_strand_id
1 'polypeptide(L)' 'MIYSIYEIQQRIAPVAKQYGVKAVFLFGSYARGEAREDSDIDLLVDTSGTNLRSLLSLGALYCDLEAALQKPIDLITV' A
#
# COMPACT_ATOMS: atom_id res chain seq x y z
N MET A 1 -3.76 6.38 15.27
CA MET A 1 -4.96 6.55 14.44
C MET A 1 -5.22 5.31 13.62
N ILE A 2 -6.45 4.85 13.60
CA ILE A 2 -6.83 3.66 12.83
C ILE A 2 -7.66 4.12 11.62
N TYR A 3 -7.18 3.80 10.42
CA TYR A 3 -7.88 4.16 9.19
C TYR A 3 -9.01 3.17 8.91
N SER A 4 -10.08 3.66 8.29
CA SER A 4 -11.04 2.77 7.64
C SER A 4 -10.45 2.27 6.32
N ILE A 5 -11.04 1.20 5.78
CA ILE A 5 -10.64 0.69 4.46
C ILE A 5 -10.83 1.77 3.40
N TYR A 6 -11.92 2.53 3.50
CA TYR A 6 -12.17 3.64 2.57
C TYR A 6 -11.07 4.70 2.62
N GLU A 7 -10.65 5.09 3.82
CA GLU A 7 -9.56 6.07 3.97
C GLU A 7 -8.25 5.56 3.37
N ILE A 8 -7.94 4.29 3.57
CA ILE A 8 -6.74 3.69 2.98
C ILE A 8 -6.84 3.74 1.46
N GLN A 9 -7.98 3.37 0.88
CA GLN A 9 -8.20 3.43 -0.56
C GLN A 9 -8.00 4.83 -1.10
N GLN A 10 -8.54 5.83 -0.43
CA GLN A 10 -8.41 7.22 -0.88
C GLN A 10 -6.97 7.71 -0.83
N ARG A 11 -6.19 7.25 0.13
CA ARG A 11 -4.81 7.70 0.29
C ARG A 11 -3.87 7.00 -0.68
N ILE A 12 -4.10 5.73 -1.02
CA ILE A 12 -3.21 4.99 -1.90
C ILE A 12 -3.54 5.16 -3.38
N ALA A 13 -4.77 5.53 -3.72
CA ALA A 13 -5.20 5.65 -5.12
C ALA A 13 -4.32 6.59 -5.96
N PRO A 14 -3.97 7.80 -5.50
CA PRO A 14 -3.08 8.67 -6.27
C PRO A 14 -1.70 8.07 -6.49
N VAL A 15 -1.16 7.38 -5.49
CA VAL A 15 0.15 6.74 -5.60
C VAL A 15 0.10 5.59 -6.59
N ALA A 16 -0.91 4.73 -6.48
CA ALA A 16 -1.08 3.61 -7.40
C ALA A 16 -1.20 4.10 -8.84
N LYS A 17 -1.95 5.18 -9.06
CA LYS A 17 -2.10 5.78 -10.37
C LYS A 17 -0.78 6.34 -10.91
N GLN A 18 -0.01 6.98 -10.06
CA GLN A 18 1.28 7.56 -10.42
C GLN A 18 2.25 6.50 -10.94
N TYR A 19 2.25 5.33 -10.32
CA TYR A 19 3.14 4.24 -10.68
C TYR A 19 2.54 3.27 -11.70
N GLY A 20 1.30 3.48 -12.12
CA GLY A 20 0.64 2.62 -13.09
C GLY A 20 0.30 1.23 -12.56
N VAL A 21 0.14 1.10 -11.25
CA VAL A 21 -0.19 -0.17 -10.60
C VAL A 21 -1.66 -0.50 -10.87
N LYS A 22 -1.93 -1.72 -11.34
CA LYS A 22 -3.29 -2.15 -11.69
C LYS A 22 -4.16 -2.42 -10.47
N ALA A 23 -3.58 -2.99 -9.43
CA ALA A 23 -4.34 -3.38 -8.26
C ALA A 23 -3.47 -3.35 -7.02
N VAL A 24 -4.07 -2.92 -5.92
CA VAL A 24 -3.47 -2.99 -4.59
C VAL A 24 -4.49 -3.66 -3.69
N PHE A 25 -4.09 -4.70 -3.00
CA PHE A 25 -4.96 -5.45 -2.11
C PHE A 25 -4.54 -5.21 -0.67
N LEU A 26 -5.53 -4.95 0.16
CA LEU A 26 -5.33 -4.83 1.61
C LEU A 26 -5.53 -6.21 2.24
N PHE A 27 -4.61 -6.60 3.11
CA PHE A 27 -4.77 -7.85 3.87
C PHE A 27 -4.34 -7.64 5.31
N GLY A 28 -4.32 -8.71 6.09
CA GLY A 28 -3.92 -8.64 7.48
C GLY A 28 -4.99 -8.03 8.39
N SER A 29 -4.56 -7.39 9.46
CA SER A 29 -5.47 -6.92 10.51
C SER A 29 -6.46 -5.85 10.01
N TYR A 30 -6.02 -4.94 9.14
CA TYR A 30 -6.91 -3.92 8.59
C TYR A 30 -8.02 -4.54 7.73
N ALA A 31 -7.69 -5.56 6.94
CA ALA A 31 -8.68 -6.22 6.10
C ALA A 31 -9.70 -7.00 6.94
N ARG A 32 -9.28 -7.50 8.09
CA ARG A 32 -10.16 -8.27 8.97
C ARG A 32 -10.95 -7.39 9.95
N GLY A 33 -10.70 -6.08 9.95
CA GLY A 33 -11.34 -5.19 10.92
C GLY A 33 -10.79 -5.33 12.34
N GLU A 34 -9.57 -5.84 12.47
CA GLU A 34 -8.92 -6.08 13.76
C GLU A 34 -7.74 -5.15 14.02
N ALA A 35 -7.60 -4.11 13.22
CA ALA A 35 -6.46 -3.20 13.33
C ALA A 35 -6.48 -2.42 14.64
N ARG A 36 -5.27 -2.16 15.15
CA ARG A 36 -5.04 -1.30 16.33
C ARG A 36 -4.16 -0.14 15.90
N GLU A 37 -3.96 0.82 16.79
CA GLU A 37 -3.15 1.98 16.48
C GLU A 37 -1.72 1.66 16.09
N ASP A 38 -1.16 0.59 16.64
CA ASP A 38 0.20 0.12 16.35
C ASP A 38 0.26 -0.92 15.24
N SER A 39 -0.87 -1.22 14.59
CA SER A 39 -0.89 -2.19 13.50
C SER A 39 -0.27 -1.62 12.24
N ASP A 40 0.53 -2.44 11.55
CA ASP A 40 1.04 -2.10 10.22
C ASP A 40 -0.08 -2.27 9.19
N ILE A 41 0.05 -1.54 8.10
CA ILE A 41 -0.88 -1.70 6.97
C ILE A 41 -0.24 -2.67 5.98
N ASP A 42 -0.88 -3.82 5.77
CA ASP A 42 -0.37 -4.88 4.91
C ASP A 42 -0.96 -4.74 3.52
N LEU A 43 -0.10 -4.52 2.53
CA LEU A 43 -0.50 -4.29 1.15
C LEU A 43 0.15 -5.29 0.22
N LEU A 44 -0.66 -5.83 -0.69
CA LEU A 44 -0.21 -6.67 -1.80
C LEU A 44 -0.39 -5.87 -3.09
N VAL A 45 0.69 -5.66 -3.82
CA VAL A 45 0.68 -4.85 -5.04
C VAL A 45 0.89 -5.75 -6.25
N ASP A 46 -0.01 -5.63 -7.21
CA ASP A 46 0.14 -6.29 -8.52
C ASP A 46 0.95 -5.38 -9.42
N THR A 47 2.20 -5.75 -9.67
CA THR A 47 3.12 -4.98 -10.51
C THR A 47 3.09 -5.40 -11.96
N SER A 48 2.16 -6.27 -12.37
CA SER A 48 2.03 -6.72 -13.75
C SER A 48 1.85 -5.53 -14.69
N GLY A 49 2.55 -5.55 -15.82
CA GLY A 49 2.44 -4.49 -16.82
C GLY A 49 3.11 -3.19 -16.43
N THR A 50 3.86 -3.16 -15.34
CA THR A 50 4.62 -1.98 -14.90
C THR A 50 6.11 -2.22 -15.06
N ASN A 51 6.89 -1.13 -14.91
CA ASN A 51 8.35 -1.20 -14.88
C ASN A 51 8.88 -1.31 -13.45
N LEU A 52 8.04 -1.67 -12.50
CA LEU A 52 8.40 -1.76 -11.08
C LEU A 52 9.14 -3.08 -10.79
N ARG A 53 10.25 -3.31 -11.46
CA ARG A 53 11.05 -4.53 -11.30
C ARG A 53 12.35 -4.30 -10.56
N SER A 54 12.84 -3.08 -10.56
CA SER A 54 14.07 -2.77 -9.85
C SER A 54 13.79 -2.51 -8.38
N LEU A 55 14.79 -2.76 -7.56
CA LEU A 55 14.71 -2.48 -6.14
C LEU A 55 14.50 -0.99 -5.86
N LEU A 56 15.10 -0.13 -6.69
CA LEU A 56 14.92 1.31 -6.57
C LEU A 56 13.48 1.73 -6.85
N SER A 57 12.86 1.18 -7.89
CA SER A 57 11.47 1.49 -8.23
C SER A 57 10.51 1.05 -7.14
N LEU A 58 10.71 -0.16 -6.63
CA LEU A 58 9.90 -0.69 -5.54
C LEU A 58 10.10 0.10 -4.26
N GLY A 59 11.33 0.51 -3.98
CA GLY A 59 11.63 1.35 -2.83
C GLY A 59 10.94 2.71 -2.90
N ALA A 60 10.90 3.31 -4.09
CA ALA A 60 10.19 4.58 -4.29
C ALA A 60 8.68 4.41 -4.05
N LEU A 61 8.10 3.35 -4.58
CA LEU A 61 6.68 3.04 -4.34
C LEU A 61 6.40 2.85 -2.85
N TYR A 62 7.25 2.10 -2.17
CA TYR A 62 7.14 1.87 -0.73
C TYR A 62 7.15 3.20 0.04
N CYS A 63 8.12 4.06 -0.25
CA CYS A 63 8.24 5.34 0.43
C CYS A 63 7.04 6.23 0.20
N ASP A 64 6.53 6.28 -1.03
CA ASP A 64 5.37 7.10 -1.36
C ASP A 64 4.10 6.57 -0.70
N LEU A 65 3.93 5.26 -0.64
CA LEU A 65 2.79 4.66 0.05
C LEU A 65 2.85 4.92 1.56
N GLU A 66 4.02 4.76 2.15
CA GLU A 66 4.20 5.02 3.57
C GLU A 66 3.94 6.50 3.89
N ALA A 67 4.42 7.41 3.05
CA ALA A 67 4.17 8.83 3.22
C ALA A 67 2.68 9.17 3.10
N ALA A 68 1.99 8.55 2.15
CA ALA A 68 0.56 8.79 1.94
C ALA A 68 -0.27 8.29 3.12
N LEU A 69 0.12 7.18 3.70
CA LEU A 69 -0.60 6.56 4.82
C LEU A 69 -0.13 7.05 6.18
N GLN A 70 1.07 7.58 6.26
CA GLN A 70 1.68 8.06 7.50
C GLN A 70 1.70 6.99 8.61
N LYS A 71 1.88 5.75 8.20
CA LYS A 71 2.01 4.60 9.08
C LYS A 71 2.99 3.62 8.46
N PRO A 72 3.65 2.78 9.27
CA PRO A 72 4.44 1.69 8.72
C PRO A 72 3.58 0.78 7.86
N ILE A 73 4.12 0.35 6.75
CA ILE A 73 3.43 -0.58 5.84
C ILE A 73 4.29 -1.82 5.64
N ASP A 74 3.62 -2.92 5.33
CA ASP A 74 4.25 -4.16 4.90
C ASP A 74 3.83 -4.37 3.45
N LEU A 75 4.78 -4.34 2.54
CA LEU A 75 4.51 -4.36 1.11
C LEU A 75 4.98 -5.67 0.49
N ILE A 76 4.05 -6.39 -0.11
CA ILE A 76 4.32 -7.61 -0.85
C ILE A 76 3.96 -7.38 -2.30
N THR A 77 4.84 -7.81 -3.21
CA THR A 77 4.60 -7.72 -4.66
C THR A 77 4.30 -9.09 -5.24
N VAL A 78 3.51 -9.07 -6.29
CA VAL A 78 3.20 -10.27 -7.06
C VAL A 78 3.99 -10.24 -8.36
#